data_5fa1ed759123c4d67bf90130dfd209dc
#
_entry.id   5fa1ed759123c4d67bf90130dfd209dc
#
_cell.length_a   1.000
_cell.length_b   1.000
_cell.length_c   1.000
_cell.angle_alpha   90.00
_cell.angle_beta   90.00
_cell.angle_gamma   90.00
#
_symmetry.space_group_name_H-M   'P 1'
#
loop_
_entity.id
_entity.type
_entity.pdbx_description
1 polymer ?
#
loop_
_entity_poly.entity_id
_entity_poly.type
_entity_poly.pdbx_seq_one_letter_code
_entity_poly.pdbx_strand_id
1 'polypeptide(L)'
;MDLFSSEKEHTEIELTPTKADFYPNFLSKEQADYLLKNLIENVEWKQEQINFMGKVSPIPRLTYWYSKENRSYTYSGIKVLPVPFPETIKRLNKLVEEKSGYIFNSVLLNLYRNGEDKVAWHADDEKSLGNEINIASISVGAERDFQFKSKHNSDDKKELKLTHGSLLVMHDPIQDHWLHQIPVRKKVSEPRINLTFRYIP
;
A
#
# COMPACT_ATOMS: atom_id res chain seq x y z
N MET A 1 -25.13 -23.76 -17.19
CA MET A 1 -25.23 -22.42 -16.57
C MET A 1 -24.36 -22.50 -15.34
N ASP A 2 -23.11 -22.04 -15.47
CA ASP A 2 -22.11 -22.18 -14.41
C ASP A 2 -22.31 -21.04 -13.43
N LEU A 3 -22.93 -21.33 -12.29
CA LEU A 3 -23.28 -20.37 -11.23
C LEU A 3 -22.09 -19.97 -10.34
N PHE A 4 -20.85 -20.39 -10.69
CA PHE A 4 -19.66 -20.20 -9.87
C PHE A 4 -18.45 -19.62 -10.59
N SER A 5 -18.60 -19.08 -11.79
CA SER A 5 -17.56 -18.23 -12.36
C SER A 5 -17.64 -16.85 -11.75
N SER A 6 -17.16 -16.67 -10.52
CA SER A 6 -16.76 -15.36 -10.06
C SER A 6 -15.48 -15.00 -10.83
N GLU A 7 -15.61 -14.44 -12.01
CA GLU A 7 -14.54 -13.64 -12.58
C GLU A 7 -14.21 -12.61 -11.50
N LYS A 8 -13.01 -12.73 -10.92
CA LYS A 8 -12.54 -11.76 -9.93
C LYS A 8 -12.53 -10.44 -10.66
N GLU A 9 -13.46 -9.57 -10.28
CA GLU A 9 -13.64 -8.27 -10.87
C GLU A 9 -12.27 -7.55 -10.90
N HIS A 10 -11.84 -7.16 -12.09
CA HIS A 10 -10.57 -6.48 -12.33
C HIS A 10 -10.88 -5.18 -13.06
N THR A 11 -10.30 -4.09 -12.58
CA THR A 11 -10.40 -2.78 -13.20
C THR A 11 -9.02 -2.24 -13.52
N GLU A 12 -8.78 -1.95 -14.78
CA GLU A 12 -7.60 -1.20 -15.21
C GLU A 12 -7.87 0.29 -15.03
N ILE A 13 -6.94 1.00 -14.39
CA ILE A 13 -6.97 2.44 -14.19
C ILE A 13 -5.94 3.07 -15.10
N GLU A 14 -6.42 3.74 -16.14
CA GLU A 14 -5.55 4.44 -17.08
C GLU A 14 -4.90 5.66 -16.40
N LEU A 15 -3.57 5.67 -16.37
CA LEU A 15 -2.71 6.70 -15.80
C LEU A 15 -1.57 7.00 -16.78
N THR A 16 -1.93 7.59 -17.93
CA THR A 16 -0.96 7.84 -19.04
C THR A 16 0.35 8.45 -18.54
N PRO A 17 1.55 7.93 -18.96
CA PRO A 17 1.78 6.90 -19.99
C PRO A 17 1.72 5.44 -19.48
N THR A 18 1.23 5.19 -18.28
CA THR A 18 1.17 3.88 -17.65
C THR A 18 -0.25 3.58 -17.11
N LYS A 19 -0.40 2.57 -16.28
CA LYS A 19 -1.65 2.13 -15.69
C LYS A 19 -1.47 1.56 -14.30
N ALA A 20 -2.58 1.39 -13.59
CA ALA A 20 -2.66 0.55 -12.40
C ALA A 20 -3.77 -0.49 -12.56
N ASP A 21 -3.58 -1.67 -11.96
CA ASP A 21 -4.57 -2.74 -11.94
C ASP A 21 -5.22 -2.82 -10.55
N PHE A 22 -6.54 -2.79 -10.51
CA PHE A 22 -7.30 -2.88 -9.26
C PHE A 22 -8.16 -4.14 -9.20
N TYR A 23 -8.01 -4.89 -8.12
CA TYR A 23 -8.73 -6.14 -7.84
C TYR A 23 -9.52 -5.97 -6.53
N PRO A 24 -10.80 -5.57 -6.57
CA PRO A 24 -11.58 -5.21 -5.37
C PRO A 24 -11.81 -6.40 -4.43
N ASN A 25 -11.82 -7.63 -4.96
CA ASN A 25 -12.06 -8.87 -4.21
C ASN A 25 -10.86 -9.83 -4.31
N PHE A 26 -9.63 -9.31 -4.15
CA PHE A 26 -8.41 -10.13 -4.20
C PHE A 26 -8.36 -11.17 -3.07
N LEU A 27 -8.73 -10.78 -1.86
CA LEU A 27 -8.95 -11.67 -0.72
C LEU A 27 -10.46 -11.87 -0.54
N SER A 28 -10.88 -13.07 -0.11
CA SER A 28 -12.25 -13.24 0.36
C SER A 28 -12.49 -12.40 1.62
N LYS A 29 -13.76 -12.15 1.94
CA LYS A 29 -14.11 -11.41 3.17
C LYS A 29 -13.49 -12.06 4.41
N GLU A 30 -13.58 -13.39 4.54
CA GLU A 30 -13.06 -14.14 5.68
C GLU A 30 -11.53 -14.04 5.77
N GLN A 31 -10.84 -14.10 4.63
CA GLN A 31 -9.38 -13.93 4.57
C GLN A 31 -8.98 -12.51 4.99
N ALA A 32 -9.69 -11.51 4.52
CA ALA A 32 -9.44 -10.10 4.82
C ALA A 32 -9.74 -9.77 6.29
N ASP A 33 -10.86 -10.28 6.85
CA ASP A 33 -11.21 -10.15 8.26
C ASP A 33 -10.14 -10.78 9.17
N TYR A 34 -9.72 -12.02 8.83
CA TYR A 34 -8.66 -12.70 9.56
C TYR A 34 -7.34 -11.92 9.52
N LEU A 35 -6.96 -11.43 8.32
CA LEU A 35 -5.72 -10.67 8.14
C LEU A 35 -5.74 -9.38 8.95
N LEU A 36 -6.85 -8.62 8.90
CA LEU A 36 -7.02 -7.39 9.67
C LEU A 36 -6.83 -7.64 11.17
N LYS A 37 -7.57 -8.62 11.71
CA LYS A 37 -7.48 -8.99 13.12
C LYS A 37 -6.07 -9.42 13.51
N ASN A 38 -5.48 -10.33 12.74
CA ASN A 38 -4.13 -10.83 13.02
C ASN A 38 -3.08 -9.71 13.05
N LEU A 39 -3.14 -8.78 12.10
CA LEU A 39 -2.18 -7.68 12.05
C LEU A 39 -2.38 -6.67 13.17
N ILE A 40 -3.63 -6.36 13.56
CA ILE A 40 -3.90 -5.46 14.70
C ILE A 40 -3.31 -6.05 15.98
N GLU A 41 -3.49 -7.35 16.22
CA GLU A 41 -3.13 -8.02 17.46
C GLU A 41 -1.63 -8.36 17.57
N ASN A 42 -0.95 -8.63 16.45
CA ASN A 42 0.39 -9.23 16.46
C ASN A 42 1.52 -8.35 15.90
N VAL A 43 1.21 -7.19 15.32
CA VAL A 43 2.23 -6.27 14.82
C VAL A 43 2.59 -5.25 15.90
N GLU A 44 3.89 -5.07 16.14
CA GLU A 44 4.41 -4.04 17.05
C GLU A 44 4.39 -2.66 16.38
N TRP A 45 3.19 -2.11 16.21
CA TRP A 45 2.98 -0.83 15.54
C TRP A 45 3.79 0.32 16.14
N LYS A 46 4.46 1.10 15.28
CA LYS A 46 5.31 2.23 15.68
C LYS A 46 4.74 3.55 15.19
N GLN A 47 4.82 4.57 16.05
CA GLN A 47 4.55 5.96 15.68
C GLN A 47 5.86 6.61 15.24
N GLU A 48 6.12 6.59 13.94
CA GLU A 48 7.32 7.22 13.38
C GLU A 48 7.20 8.75 13.35
N GLN A 49 8.37 9.41 13.32
CA GLN A 49 8.45 10.85 13.25
C GLN A 49 9.19 11.28 11.99
N ILE A 50 8.75 12.37 11.39
CA ILE A 50 9.44 13.01 10.27
C ILE A 50 9.95 14.39 10.72
N ASN A 51 11.13 14.76 10.23
CA ASN A 51 11.65 16.11 10.36
C ASN A 51 11.42 16.85 9.02
N PHE A 52 10.53 17.82 9.06
CA PHE A 52 10.28 18.66 7.90
C PHE A 52 10.63 20.11 8.24
N MET A 53 11.60 20.68 7.55
CA MET A 53 12.09 22.05 7.76
C MET A 53 12.46 22.37 9.24
N GLY A 54 13.11 21.41 9.93
CA GLY A 54 13.49 21.55 11.33
C GLY A 54 12.39 21.28 12.36
N LYS A 55 11.16 21.04 11.91
CA LYS A 55 10.05 20.66 12.78
C LYS A 55 9.85 19.15 12.78
N VAL A 56 10.05 18.53 13.94
CA VAL A 56 9.75 17.11 14.15
C VAL A 56 8.27 16.95 14.44
N SER A 57 7.61 16.04 13.71
CA SER A 57 6.19 15.75 13.88
C SER A 57 5.92 14.26 13.68
N PRO A 58 5.00 13.64 14.46
CA PRO A 58 4.60 12.26 14.21
C PRO A 58 3.89 12.16 12.86
N ILE A 59 4.15 11.09 12.13
CA ILE A 59 3.36 10.79 10.92
C ILE A 59 1.93 10.43 11.34
N PRO A 60 0.90 10.86 10.59
CA PRO A 60 -0.50 10.59 10.94
C PRO A 60 -0.93 9.17 10.51
N ARG A 61 -0.29 8.17 11.05
CA ARG A 61 -0.54 6.73 10.96
C ARG A 61 0.50 5.98 11.78
N LEU A 62 0.29 4.69 12.05
CA LEU A 62 1.32 3.81 12.59
C LEU A 62 1.92 2.97 11.47
N THR A 63 3.18 2.56 11.62
CA THR A 63 3.88 1.79 10.59
C THR A 63 4.61 0.59 11.18
N TYR A 64 4.88 -0.38 10.32
CA TYR A 64 5.80 -1.47 10.59
C TYR A 64 6.42 -1.97 9.28
N TRP A 65 7.64 -2.50 9.36
CA TRP A 65 8.41 -2.91 8.18
C TRP A 65 8.87 -4.35 8.29
N TYR A 66 8.61 -5.14 7.24
CA TYR A 66 9.18 -6.46 7.08
C TYR A 66 10.03 -6.53 5.80
N SER A 67 11.11 -7.34 5.83
CA SER A 67 11.98 -7.60 4.68
C SER A 67 12.46 -9.06 4.65
N LYS A 68 12.53 -9.67 3.46
CA LYS A 68 13.08 -11.01 3.28
C LYS A 68 14.60 -11.05 3.57
N GLU A 69 15.28 -9.95 3.35
CA GLU A 69 16.72 -9.82 3.48
C GLU A 69 17.10 -8.88 4.62
N ASN A 70 18.29 -9.08 5.17
CA ASN A 70 18.81 -8.25 6.26
C ASN A 70 19.33 -6.88 5.76
N ARG A 71 18.55 -6.21 4.91
CA ARG A 71 18.88 -4.89 4.35
C ARG A 71 18.10 -3.81 5.06
N SER A 72 18.80 -2.82 5.59
CA SER A 72 18.15 -1.63 6.14
C SER A 72 17.56 -0.80 5.00
N TYR A 73 16.36 -0.29 5.20
CA TYR A 73 15.67 0.60 4.27
C TYR A 73 15.50 1.99 4.88
N THR A 74 15.57 3.02 4.05
CA THR A 74 15.28 4.38 4.48
C THR A 74 14.01 4.86 3.78
N TYR A 75 12.96 5.04 4.56
CA TYR A 75 11.65 5.51 4.12
C TYR A 75 11.39 6.89 4.70
N SER A 76 11.08 7.88 3.86
CA SER A 76 10.84 9.28 4.29
C SER A 76 11.91 9.82 5.27
N GLY A 77 13.19 9.42 5.10
CA GLY A 77 14.29 9.77 5.99
C GLY A 77 14.38 8.95 7.29
N ILE A 78 13.49 7.98 7.49
CA ILE A 78 13.48 7.09 8.65
C ILE A 78 14.22 5.80 8.29
N LYS A 79 15.30 5.49 9.01
CA LYS A 79 16.01 4.22 8.87
C LYS A 79 15.29 3.13 9.65
N VAL A 80 14.77 2.11 8.94
CA VAL A 80 14.13 0.95 9.56
C VAL A 80 15.04 -0.27 9.50
N LEU A 81 15.08 -1.01 10.62
CA LEU A 81 15.80 -2.27 10.68
C LEU A 81 14.93 -3.39 10.10
N PRO A 82 15.50 -4.31 9.32
CA PRO A 82 14.76 -5.39 8.71
C PRO A 82 14.25 -6.37 9.78
N VAL A 83 12.97 -6.71 9.69
CA VAL A 83 12.35 -7.79 10.43
C VAL A 83 11.94 -8.86 9.41
N PRO A 84 12.29 -10.14 9.61
CA PRO A 84 11.94 -11.20 8.67
C PRO A 84 10.42 -11.32 8.48
N PHE A 85 10.01 -11.73 7.28
CA PHE A 85 8.59 -12.01 7.00
C PHE A 85 8.05 -13.10 7.93
N PRO A 86 7.02 -12.84 8.74
CA PRO A 86 6.27 -13.89 9.41
C PRO A 86 5.50 -14.74 8.40
N GLU A 87 5.07 -15.92 8.79
CA GLU A 87 4.45 -16.89 7.86
C GLU A 87 3.23 -16.33 7.13
N THR A 88 2.39 -15.54 7.81
CA THR A 88 1.25 -14.86 7.19
C THR A 88 1.69 -13.94 6.05
N ILE A 89 2.75 -13.16 6.25
CA ILE A 89 3.28 -12.24 5.22
C ILE A 89 3.94 -13.01 4.08
N LYS A 90 4.63 -14.14 4.35
CA LYS A 90 5.22 -14.98 3.29
C LYS A 90 4.14 -15.52 2.35
N ARG A 91 3.04 -16.07 2.91
CA ARG A 91 1.92 -16.58 2.11
C ARG A 91 1.25 -15.49 1.29
N LEU A 92 1.03 -14.34 1.92
CA LEU A 92 0.42 -13.19 1.25
C LEU A 92 1.30 -12.67 0.11
N ASN A 93 2.62 -12.56 0.35
CA ASN A 93 3.59 -12.15 -0.66
C ASN A 93 3.56 -13.08 -1.89
N LYS A 94 3.50 -14.40 -1.68
CA LYS A 94 3.38 -15.36 -2.77
C LYS A 94 2.12 -15.14 -3.61
N LEU A 95 0.96 -14.94 -2.97
CA LEU A 95 -0.30 -14.65 -3.68
C LEU A 95 -0.22 -13.34 -4.49
N VAL A 96 0.43 -12.32 -3.93
CA VAL A 96 0.63 -11.03 -4.60
C VAL A 96 1.57 -11.17 -5.79
N GLU A 97 2.69 -11.89 -5.64
CA GLU A 97 3.64 -12.18 -6.72
C GLU A 97 2.98 -12.95 -7.86
N GLU A 98 2.20 -14.00 -7.54
CA GLU A 98 1.44 -14.78 -8.52
C GLU A 98 0.39 -13.94 -9.26
N LYS A 99 -0.25 -12.98 -8.58
CA LYS A 99 -1.29 -12.13 -9.17
C LYS A 99 -0.73 -10.99 -10.01
N SER A 100 0.34 -10.36 -9.53
CA SER A 100 0.94 -9.17 -10.18
C SER A 100 1.97 -9.52 -11.25
N GLY A 101 2.59 -10.71 -11.17
CA GLY A 101 3.72 -11.10 -12.02
C GLY A 101 5.07 -10.52 -11.59
N TYR A 102 5.13 -9.78 -10.48
CA TYR A 102 6.33 -9.16 -9.95
C TYR A 102 6.86 -9.89 -8.71
N ILE A 103 8.14 -9.72 -8.41
CA ILE A 103 8.79 -10.26 -7.21
C ILE A 103 8.93 -9.12 -6.19
N PHE A 104 8.65 -9.43 -4.91
CA PHE A 104 8.77 -8.48 -3.82
C PHE A 104 9.59 -9.08 -2.67
N ASN A 105 10.48 -8.27 -2.09
CA ASN A 105 11.31 -8.69 -0.95
C ASN A 105 11.06 -7.88 0.31
N SER A 106 10.15 -6.91 0.27
CA SER A 106 9.84 -6.04 1.38
C SER A 106 8.37 -5.65 1.41
N VAL A 107 7.86 -5.34 2.60
CA VAL A 107 6.51 -4.82 2.79
C VAL A 107 6.47 -3.78 3.91
N LEU A 108 5.95 -2.60 3.58
CA LEU A 108 5.62 -1.56 4.53
C LEU A 108 4.14 -1.68 4.92
N LEU A 109 3.89 -1.85 6.19
CA LEU A 109 2.56 -1.85 6.76
C LEU A 109 2.24 -0.45 7.27
N ASN A 110 1.04 0.05 6.96
CA ASN A 110 0.51 1.32 7.44
C ASN A 110 -0.84 1.07 8.11
N LEU A 111 -0.96 1.38 9.40
CA LEU A 111 -2.23 1.37 10.12
C LEU A 111 -2.77 2.80 10.22
N TYR A 112 -3.87 3.03 9.54
CA TYR A 112 -4.72 4.22 9.68
C TYR A 112 -5.76 3.89 10.75
N ARG A 113 -5.65 4.53 11.92
CA ARG A 113 -6.51 4.22 13.09
C ARG A 113 -7.96 4.61 12.85
N ASN A 114 -8.16 5.67 12.06
CA ASN A 114 -9.46 6.19 11.65
C ASN A 114 -9.29 7.11 10.43
N GLY A 115 -10.32 7.86 10.09
CA GLY A 115 -10.33 8.75 8.94
C GLY A 115 -9.52 10.05 9.07
N GLU A 116 -8.98 10.36 10.25
CA GLU A 116 -8.06 11.50 10.42
C GLU A 116 -6.63 11.15 10.01
N ASP A 117 -6.24 9.87 10.15
CA ASP A 117 -4.97 9.38 9.64
C ASP A 117 -4.94 9.44 8.10
N LYS A 118 -3.78 9.81 7.56
CA LYS A 118 -3.60 10.11 6.14
C LYS A 118 -2.18 9.83 5.67
N VAL A 119 -2.01 9.83 4.36
CA VAL A 119 -0.73 10.10 3.71
C VAL A 119 -0.93 11.20 2.69
N ALA A 120 -0.09 12.22 2.71
CA ALA A 120 -0.15 13.35 1.78
C ALA A 120 0.28 12.94 0.36
N TRP A 121 0.15 13.84 -0.62
CA TRP A 121 0.63 13.66 -1.98
C TRP A 121 2.12 13.30 -1.99
N HIS A 122 2.45 12.13 -2.54
CA HIS A 122 3.82 11.61 -2.68
C HIS A 122 3.89 10.65 -3.87
N ALA A 123 5.09 10.29 -4.25
CA ALA A 123 5.41 9.13 -5.06
C ALA A 123 6.35 8.25 -4.25
N ASP A 124 6.34 6.93 -4.50
CA ASP A 124 7.31 6.00 -3.94
C ASP A 124 8.52 5.94 -4.89
N ASP A 125 9.31 7.02 -4.91
CA ASP A 125 10.41 7.26 -5.84
C ASP A 125 11.78 7.35 -5.11
N GLU A 126 11.89 6.70 -3.96
CA GLU A 126 13.13 6.64 -3.21
C GLU A 126 14.22 5.89 -4.00
N LYS A 127 15.42 6.46 -4.09
CA LYS A 127 16.57 5.90 -4.80
C LYS A 127 16.89 4.44 -4.42
N SER A 128 16.56 4.04 -3.21
CA SER A 128 16.73 2.67 -2.71
C SER A 128 15.82 1.64 -3.38
N LEU A 129 14.77 2.06 -4.09
CA LEU A 129 13.89 1.19 -4.85
C LEU A 129 14.39 0.85 -6.26
N GLY A 130 15.49 1.47 -6.69
CA GLY A 130 16.07 1.26 -8.02
C GLY A 130 15.37 2.07 -9.10
N ASN A 131 15.48 1.60 -10.35
CA ASN A 131 15.00 2.32 -11.54
C ASN A 131 13.65 1.81 -12.07
N GLU A 132 13.24 0.60 -11.70
CA GLU A 132 11.98 -0.02 -12.10
C GLU A 132 11.14 -0.28 -10.86
N ILE A 133 10.11 0.53 -10.66
CA ILE A 133 9.36 0.56 -9.41
C ILE A 133 7.93 0.07 -9.64
N ASN A 134 7.75 -1.24 -9.44
CA ASN A 134 6.45 -1.88 -9.38
C ASN A 134 6.01 -2.06 -7.93
N ILE A 135 4.77 -1.69 -7.62
CA ILE A 135 4.24 -1.72 -6.25
C ILE A 135 2.92 -2.45 -6.22
N ALA A 136 2.77 -3.35 -5.25
CA ALA A 136 1.51 -3.99 -4.95
C ALA A 136 1.01 -3.58 -3.56
N SER A 137 -0.25 -3.20 -3.46
CA SER A 137 -0.84 -2.61 -2.26
C SER A 137 -2.13 -3.31 -1.88
N ILE A 138 -2.13 -4.07 -0.77
CA ILE A 138 -3.32 -4.70 -0.20
C ILE A 138 -3.96 -3.76 0.81
N SER A 139 -5.30 -3.69 0.80
CA SER A 139 -6.10 -2.94 1.78
C SER A 139 -7.01 -3.88 2.55
N VAL A 140 -6.99 -3.79 3.88
CA VAL A 140 -7.95 -4.47 4.75
C VAL A 140 -8.50 -3.52 5.82
N GLY A 141 -9.75 -3.69 6.21
CA GLY A 141 -10.47 -2.82 7.14
C GLY A 141 -11.33 -1.78 6.43
N ALA A 142 -11.41 -0.57 7.01
CA ALA A 142 -12.24 0.50 6.49
C ALA A 142 -11.87 0.91 5.06
N GLU A 143 -12.86 1.15 4.23
CA GLU A 143 -12.65 1.68 2.88
C GLU A 143 -12.13 3.11 2.93
N ARG A 144 -11.16 3.41 2.08
CA ARG A 144 -10.60 4.75 1.94
C ARG A 144 -10.46 5.12 0.47
N ASP A 145 -10.70 6.38 0.20
CA ASP A 145 -10.39 6.93 -1.11
C ASP A 145 -8.88 6.98 -1.30
N PHE A 146 -8.45 6.60 -2.50
CA PHE A 146 -7.08 6.68 -2.99
C PHE A 146 -7.10 7.58 -4.22
N GLN A 147 -6.31 8.62 -4.18
CA GLN A 147 -6.29 9.63 -5.23
C GLN A 147 -4.95 9.64 -5.94
N PHE A 148 -5.00 9.70 -7.26
CA PHE A 148 -3.86 9.99 -8.11
C PHE A 148 -3.95 11.43 -8.63
N LYS A 149 -2.80 12.06 -8.83
CA LYS A 149 -2.64 13.36 -9.46
C LYS A 149 -1.40 13.36 -10.35
N SER A 150 -1.57 13.75 -11.61
CA SER A 150 -0.44 13.86 -12.54
C SER A 150 0.58 14.89 -12.04
N LYS A 151 1.88 14.55 -12.15
CA LYS A 151 2.98 15.49 -11.87
C LYS A 151 3.09 16.57 -12.97
N HIS A 152 2.53 16.32 -14.15
CA HIS A 152 2.62 17.20 -15.33
C HIS A 152 1.39 18.11 -15.50
N ASN A 153 0.22 17.64 -15.05
CA ASN A 153 -1.04 18.40 -15.11
C ASN A 153 -1.82 18.20 -13.82
N SER A 154 -1.86 19.21 -12.96
CA SER A 154 -2.51 19.15 -11.65
C SER A 154 -4.04 18.94 -11.72
N ASP A 155 -4.66 19.20 -12.87
CA ASP A 155 -6.10 18.99 -13.09
C ASP A 155 -6.43 17.55 -13.47
N ASP A 156 -5.43 16.80 -13.94
CA ASP A 156 -5.59 15.37 -14.21
C ASP A 156 -5.49 14.58 -12.91
N LYS A 157 -6.64 14.19 -12.42
CA LYS A 157 -6.81 13.44 -11.18
C LYS A 157 -7.68 12.22 -11.42
N LYS A 158 -7.35 11.13 -10.75
CA LYS A 158 -8.17 9.93 -10.69
C LYS A 158 -8.40 9.58 -9.23
N GLU A 159 -9.52 8.94 -8.95
CA GLU A 159 -9.85 8.46 -7.61
C GLU A 159 -10.44 7.06 -7.71
N LEU A 160 -10.04 6.20 -6.79
CA LEU A 160 -10.67 4.91 -6.59
C LEU A 160 -10.89 4.68 -5.09
N LYS A 161 -11.83 3.79 -4.77
CA LYS A 161 -12.08 3.37 -3.41
C LYS A 161 -11.33 2.07 -3.14
N LEU A 162 -10.40 2.09 -2.19
CA LEU A 162 -9.72 0.89 -1.72
C LEU A 162 -10.65 0.14 -0.78
N THR A 163 -11.19 -0.96 -1.27
CA THR A 163 -12.14 -1.81 -0.53
C THR A 163 -11.44 -2.81 0.37
N HIS A 164 -12.19 -3.40 1.31
CA HIS A 164 -11.70 -4.45 2.20
C HIS A 164 -11.33 -5.72 1.41
N GLY A 165 -10.07 -6.17 1.51
CA GLY A 165 -9.55 -7.31 0.77
C GLY A 165 -9.07 -6.98 -0.65
N SER A 166 -9.01 -5.70 -1.04
CA SER A 166 -8.57 -5.29 -2.38
C SER A 166 -7.05 -5.30 -2.53
N LEU A 167 -6.62 -5.46 -3.79
CA LEU A 167 -5.23 -5.31 -4.24
C LEU A 167 -5.18 -4.24 -5.34
N LEU A 168 -4.28 -3.29 -5.20
CA LEU A 168 -3.89 -2.32 -6.22
C LEU A 168 -2.46 -2.62 -6.66
N VAL A 169 -2.23 -2.80 -7.97
CA VAL A 169 -0.90 -2.94 -8.56
C VAL A 169 -0.60 -1.69 -9.36
N MET A 170 0.45 -0.98 -9.00
CA MET A 170 0.95 0.20 -9.68
C MET A 170 2.19 -0.19 -10.49
N HIS A 171 2.11 -0.06 -11.82
CA HIS A 171 3.18 -0.46 -12.73
C HIS A 171 4.17 0.67 -12.98
N ASP A 172 5.44 0.33 -13.16
CA ASP A 172 6.43 1.27 -13.66
C ASP A 172 5.97 1.84 -15.04
N PRO A 173 6.19 3.12 -15.32
CA PRO A 173 6.82 4.21 -14.55
C PRO A 173 5.82 5.12 -13.80
N ILE A 174 4.81 4.56 -13.13
CA ILE A 174 3.76 5.36 -12.48
C ILE A 174 4.33 6.37 -11.47
N GLN A 175 5.39 5.96 -10.76
CA GLN A 175 6.01 6.80 -9.72
C GLN A 175 6.70 8.04 -10.31
N ASP A 176 7.10 8.00 -11.58
CA ASP A 176 7.71 9.15 -12.26
C ASP A 176 6.67 10.19 -12.71
N HIS A 177 5.45 9.76 -12.99
CA HIS A 177 4.43 10.59 -13.64
C HIS A 177 3.29 10.99 -12.71
N TRP A 178 3.03 10.22 -11.66
CA TRP A 178 1.88 10.41 -10.78
C TRP A 178 2.26 10.49 -9.32
N LEU A 179 1.60 11.40 -8.61
CA LEU A 179 1.53 11.42 -7.15
C LEU A 179 0.27 10.70 -6.71
N HIS A 180 0.31 10.14 -5.49
CA HIS A 180 -0.86 9.54 -4.87
C HIS A 180 -1.00 9.93 -3.39
N GLN A 181 -2.22 9.80 -2.86
CA GLN A 181 -2.50 10.09 -1.45
C GLN A 181 -3.68 9.28 -0.91
N ILE A 182 -3.73 9.17 0.42
CA ILE A 182 -4.92 8.85 1.21
C ILE A 182 -5.37 10.11 1.92
N PRO A 183 -6.45 10.78 1.48
CA PRO A 183 -6.94 12.01 2.09
C PRO A 183 -7.63 11.76 3.44
N VAL A 184 -7.77 12.80 4.26
CA VAL A 184 -8.59 12.77 5.48
C VAL A 184 -10.05 12.50 5.13
N ARG A 185 -10.70 11.61 5.90
CA ARG A 185 -12.14 11.28 5.80
C ARG A 185 -12.74 11.16 7.19
N LYS A 186 -13.01 12.28 7.85
CA LYS A 186 -13.43 12.36 9.27
C LYS A 186 -14.63 11.48 9.67
N LYS A 187 -15.45 11.07 8.69
CA LYS A 187 -16.60 10.18 8.93
C LYS A 187 -16.22 8.70 9.07
N VAL A 188 -14.97 8.33 8.74
CA VAL A 188 -14.48 6.96 8.89
C VAL A 188 -13.95 6.79 10.31
N SER A 189 -14.59 5.95 11.11
CA SER A 189 -14.22 5.65 12.50
C SER A 189 -13.35 4.41 12.62
N GLU A 190 -13.50 3.47 11.71
CA GLU A 190 -12.87 2.16 11.77
C GLU A 190 -11.43 2.17 11.21
N PRO A 191 -10.56 1.26 11.70
CA PRO A 191 -9.20 1.18 11.25
C PRO A 191 -9.09 0.57 9.83
N ARG A 192 -8.03 0.97 9.13
CA ARG A 192 -7.59 0.36 7.87
C ARG A 192 -6.11 0.02 7.98
N ILE A 193 -5.73 -1.17 7.51
CA ILE A 193 -4.34 -1.53 7.28
C ILE A 193 -4.08 -1.60 5.79
N ASN A 194 -2.94 -1.03 5.40
CA ASN A 194 -2.38 -1.15 4.06
C ASN A 194 -1.06 -1.91 4.14
N LEU A 195 -0.85 -2.86 3.24
CA LEU A 195 0.41 -3.57 3.06
C LEU A 195 0.96 -3.21 1.69
N THR A 196 2.05 -2.45 1.65
CA THR A 196 2.70 -2.00 0.41
C THR A 196 3.94 -2.84 0.14
N PHE A 197 3.86 -3.74 -0.84
CA PHE A 197 4.93 -4.63 -1.27
C PHE A 197 5.82 -3.94 -2.29
N ARG A 198 7.14 -4.05 -2.10
CA ARG A 198 8.18 -3.47 -2.96
C ARG A 198 9.34 -4.43 -3.15
N TYR A 199 10.07 -4.24 -4.23
CA TYR A 199 11.38 -4.84 -4.41
C TYR A 199 12.46 -3.80 -4.11
N ILE A 200 13.42 -4.17 -3.26
CA ILE A 200 14.62 -3.38 -2.95
C ILE A 200 15.80 -4.14 -3.50
N PRO A 201 16.51 -3.61 -4.53
CA PRO A 201 17.63 -4.31 -5.19
C PRO A 201 18.84 -4.54 -4.28
#